data_cf8b7a3390c99163e4b761814a5bcddc
#
_entry.id   cf8b7a3390c99163e4b761814a5bcddc
#
_cell.length_a   1.000
_cell.length_b   1.000
_cell.length_c   1.000
_cell.angle_alpha   90.00
_cell.angle_beta   90.00
_cell.angle_gamma   90.00
#
_symmetry.space_group_name_H-M   'P 1'
#
loop_
_entity.id
_entity.type
_entity.pdbx_description
1 polymer ?
#
loop_
_entity_poly.entity_id
_entity_poly.type
_entity_poly.pdbx_seq_one_letter_code
_entity_poly.pdbx_strand_id
1 'polypeptide(L)'
;MFFVNTLHLNVSKLKKKTFKLNEQQMSFFNDCLKNICEETNFLKLDSFMQHGDTTCLWHSIAVAYYAYCFAKFFNIKCDEKSLIYGALLHDYFLYDWHIHDKSHRLHGFKHPKTALNNALKHYDLNKREIDIIKNHMFPLTLVPPHHRESIMVCLSDKICSSFETFIGNMYKNLKQNSSLYTNKSTEN
;
A
#
# COMPACT_ATOMS: atom_id res chain seq x y z
N MET A 1 20.39 -50.97 28.27
CA MET A 1 21.30 -49.86 27.96
C MET A 1 20.62 -49.06 26.84
N PHE A 2 19.80 -48.08 27.20
CA PHE A 2 19.01 -47.30 26.24
C PHE A 2 19.74 -46.02 25.91
N PHE A 3 20.06 -45.81 24.64
CA PHE A 3 20.63 -44.58 24.10
C PHE A 3 19.51 -43.52 24.02
N VAL A 4 19.58 -42.49 24.88
CA VAL A 4 18.79 -41.28 24.76
C VAL A 4 19.54 -40.33 23.83
N ASN A 5 19.12 -40.27 22.56
CA ASN A 5 19.58 -39.26 21.62
C ASN A 5 18.94 -37.93 21.97
N THR A 6 19.70 -37.07 22.63
CA THR A 6 19.31 -35.69 22.94
C THR A 6 19.35 -34.88 21.62
N LEU A 7 18.18 -34.58 21.08
CA LEU A 7 18.04 -33.62 19.98
C LEU A 7 18.43 -32.21 20.50
N HIS A 8 19.65 -31.80 20.30
CA HIS A 8 20.04 -30.42 20.46
C HIS A 8 19.41 -29.57 19.34
N LEU A 9 18.18 -29.08 19.56
CA LEU A 9 17.59 -28.02 18.76
C LEU A 9 18.43 -26.76 18.92
N ASN A 10 19.15 -26.42 17.86
CA ASN A 10 20.00 -25.23 17.79
C ASN A 10 19.11 -23.96 17.72
N VAL A 11 18.66 -23.46 18.88
CA VAL A 11 17.75 -22.31 19.04
C VAL A 11 18.42 -20.99 18.59
N SER A 12 19.72 -20.97 18.33
CA SER A 12 20.47 -19.77 17.96
C SER A 12 20.25 -19.26 16.52
N LYS A 13 19.46 -19.97 15.68
CA LYS A 13 19.20 -19.60 14.28
C LYS A 13 17.81 -19.09 13.98
N LEU A 14 16.92 -18.94 14.92
CA LEU A 14 15.65 -18.24 14.72
C LEU A 14 15.93 -16.73 14.68
N LYS A 15 16.31 -16.21 13.49
CA LYS A 15 16.25 -14.77 13.24
C LYS A 15 14.82 -14.33 13.56
N LYS A 16 14.68 -13.51 14.62
CA LYS A 16 13.40 -12.90 14.99
C LYS A 16 12.84 -12.18 13.74
N LYS A 17 11.81 -12.75 13.13
CA LYS A 17 11.21 -12.19 11.93
C LYS A 17 10.55 -10.88 12.30
N THR A 18 11.05 -9.78 11.79
CA THR A 18 10.50 -8.43 12.05
C THR A 18 9.46 -8.10 10.99
N PHE A 19 8.40 -7.39 11.38
CA PHE A 19 7.39 -6.88 10.45
C PHE A 19 7.91 -5.59 9.78
N LYS A 20 9.03 -5.71 9.08
CA LYS A 20 9.71 -4.64 8.35
C LYS A 20 10.40 -5.21 7.12
N LEU A 21 10.51 -4.41 6.07
CA LEU A 21 11.28 -4.75 4.88
C LEU A 21 12.78 -4.72 5.20
N ASN A 22 13.54 -5.67 4.65
CA ASN A 22 14.99 -5.60 4.64
C ASN A 22 15.46 -4.61 3.56
N GLU A 23 16.76 -4.33 3.51
CA GLU A 23 17.36 -3.34 2.58
C GLU A 23 17.02 -3.63 1.11
N GLN A 24 17.15 -4.88 0.67
CA GLN A 24 16.85 -5.27 -0.72
C GLN A 24 15.35 -5.10 -1.04
N GLN A 25 14.47 -5.46 -0.11
CA GLN A 25 13.02 -5.30 -0.27
C GLN A 25 12.64 -3.82 -0.28
N MET A 26 13.29 -3.00 0.56
CA MET A 26 13.07 -1.56 0.59
C MET A 26 13.57 -0.89 -0.70
N SER A 27 14.73 -1.30 -1.24
CA SER A 27 15.19 -0.83 -2.55
C SER A 27 14.18 -1.12 -3.63
N PHE A 28 13.68 -2.37 -3.72
CA PHE A 28 12.68 -2.75 -4.70
C PHE A 28 11.36 -1.95 -4.54
N PHE A 29 10.92 -1.72 -3.29
CA PHE A 29 9.76 -0.88 -3.01
C PHE A 29 9.96 0.56 -3.50
N ASN A 30 11.13 1.15 -3.21
CA ASN A 30 11.47 2.50 -3.64
C ASN A 30 11.58 2.63 -5.17
N ASP A 31 12.10 1.62 -5.86
CA ASP A 31 12.14 1.59 -7.32
C ASP A 31 10.72 1.56 -7.91
N CYS A 32 9.82 0.77 -7.34
CA CYS A 32 8.41 0.76 -7.74
C CYS A 32 7.74 2.13 -7.50
N LEU A 33 7.97 2.73 -6.34
CA LEU A 33 7.43 4.06 -6.01
C LEU A 33 7.97 5.13 -6.95
N LYS A 34 9.27 5.13 -7.23
CA LYS A 34 9.91 6.06 -8.16
C LYS A 34 9.28 5.96 -9.55
N ASN A 35 9.13 4.75 -10.08
CA ASN A 35 8.53 4.53 -11.41
C ASN A 35 7.08 5.06 -11.48
N ILE A 36 6.28 4.89 -10.42
CA ILE A 36 4.93 5.45 -10.37
C ILE A 36 4.96 6.99 -10.36
N CYS A 37 5.92 7.58 -9.64
CA CYS A 37 6.04 9.04 -9.55
C CYS A 37 6.57 9.69 -10.83
N GLU A 38 7.38 8.98 -11.63
CA GLU A 38 7.89 9.50 -12.90
C GLU A 38 6.81 9.67 -13.97
N GLU A 39 5.77 8.82 -13.92
CA GLU A 39 4.76 8.77 -14.97
C GLU A 39 3.76 9.93 -14.91
N THR A 40 3.51 10.62 -13.78
CA THR A 40 2.46 11.62 -13.80
C THR A 40 2.05 12.36 -12.54
N ASN A 41 0.72 12.57 -12.46
CA ASN A 41 -0.05 13.28 -11.45
C ASN A 41 -0.13 12.54 -10.09
N PHE A 42 0.61 11.44 -9.89
CA PHE A 42 0.56 10.69 -8.62
C PHE A 42 0.89 11.58 -7.43
N LEU A 43 1.88 12.45 -7.56
CA LEU A 43 2.27 13.39 -6.49
C LEU A 43 1.18 14.42 -6.15
N LYS A 44 0.21 14.65 -7.04
CA LYS A 44 -0.95 15.52 -6.73
C LYS A 44 -1.84 14.95 -5.63
N LEU A 45 -1.76 13.64 -5.34
CA LEU A 45 -2.45 13.03 -4.20
C LEU A 45 -2.04 13.64 -2.86
N ASP A 46 -0.88 14.31 -2.78
CA ASP A 46 -0.44 15.03 -1.57
C ASP A 46 -1.29 16.29 -1.28
N SER A 47 -2.02 16.77 -2.28
CA SER A 47 -2.94 17.92 -2.13
C SER A 47 -4.33 17.53 -1.60
N PHE A 48 -4.64 16.25 -1.48
CA PHE A 48 -5.94 15.76 -1.05
C PHE A 48 -5.82 15.03 0.29
N MET A 49 -6.65 15.41 1.25
CA MET A 49 -6.69 14.73 2.55
C MET A 49 -7.45 13.40 2.43
N GLN A 50 -6.96 12.37 3.14
CA GLN A 50 -7.59 11.05 3.18
C GLN A 50 -8.29 10.83 4.52
N HIS A 51 -7.53 10.68 5.60
CA HIS A 51 -8.03 10.48 6.96
C HIS A 51 -7.18 11.25 7.95
N GLY A 52 -7.82 11.95 8.91
CA GLY A 52 -7.13 12.73 9.92
C GLY A 52 -6.19 13.76 9.30
N ASP A 53 -4.89 13.64 9.56
CA ASP A 53 -3.81 14.49 9.04
C ASP A 53 -2.99 13.82 7.92
N THR A 54 -3.50 12.71 7.36
CA THR A 54 -2.84 11.92 6.31
C THR A 54 -3.40 12.30 4.94
N THR A 55 -2.52 12.63 3.99
CA THR A 55 -2.91 12.88 2.59
C THR A 55 -3.11 11.56 1.85
N CYS A 56 -3.86 11.58 0.73
CA CYS A 56 -4.07 10.42 -0.12
C CYS A 56 -2.74 9.81 -0.62
N LEU A 57 -1.71 10.65 -0.85
CA LEU A 57 -0.37 10.20 -1.21
C LEU A 57 0.23 9.30 -0.12
N TRP A 58 0.28 9.80 1.12
CA TRP A 58 0.91 9.06 2.22
C TRP A 58 0.11 7.87 2.67
N HIS A 59 -1.22 7.93 2.57
CA HIS A 59 -2.09 6.78 2.73
C HIS A 59 -1.74 5.67 1.72
N SER A 60 -1.72 6.00 0.42
CA SER A 60 -1.40 5.03 -0.64
C SER A 60 -0.01 4.40 -0.47
N ILE A 61 1.01 5.22 -0.11
CA ILE A 61 2.36 4.72 0.18
C ILE A 61 2.36 3.80 1.39
N ALA A 62 1.65 4.14 2.45
CA ALA A 62 1.56 3.33 3.65
C ALA A 62 0.86 1.99 3.38
N VAL A 63 -0.27 2.01 2.68
CA VAL A 63 -0.99 0.78 2.28
C VAL A 63 -0.08 -0.13 1.46
N ALA A 64 0.64 0.42 0.48
CA ALA A 64 1.57 -0.36 -0.34
C ALA A 64 2.72 -0.96 0.48
N TYR A 65 3.32 -0.17 1.37
CA TYR A 65 4.40 -0.63 2.26
C TYR A 65 3.93 -1.76 3.18
N TYR A 66 2.81 -1.57 3.87
CA TYR A 66 2.31 -2.56 4.82
C TYR A 66 1.76 -3.81 4.13
N ALA A 67 1.13 -3.70 2.97
CA ALA A 67 0.72 -4.86 2.18
C ALA A 67 1.95 -5.68 1.76
N TYR A 68 3.03 -5.04 1.36
CA TYR A 68 4.28 -5.71 1.01
C TYR A 68 4.97 -6.33 2.24
N CYS A 69 5.03 -5.62 3.37
CA CYS A 69 5.49 -6.19 4.65
C CYS A 69 4.69 -7.43 5.03
N PHE A 70 3.37 -7.41 4.86
CA PHE A 70 2.48 -8.52 5.14
C PHE A 70 2.82 -9.74 4.27
N ALA A 71 2.97 -9.54 2.96
CA ALA A 71 3.37 -10.59 2.03
C ALA A 71 4.70 -11.24 2.44
N LYS A 72 5.70 -10.43 2.76
CA LYS A 72 7.04 -10.92 3.16
C LYS A 72 7.04 -11.59 4.51
N PHE A 73 6.31 -11.06 5.48
CA PHE A 73 6.23 -11.61 6.83
C PHE A 73 5.57 -12.99 6.85
N PHE A 74 4.48 -13.17 6.13
CA PHE A 74 3.74 -14.43 6.06
C PHE A 74 4.20 -15.36 4.92
N ASN A 75 5.26 -15.00 4.18
CA ASN A 75 5.77 -15.74 3.02
C ASN A 75 4.67 -16.04 1.97
N ILE A 76 3.81 -15.07 1.71
CA ILE A 76 2.74 -15.20 0.73
C ILE A 76 3.36 -15.06 -0.67
N LYS A 77 3.26 -16.10 -1.49
CA LYS A 77 3.67 -16.04 -2.90
C LYS A 77 2.68 -15.16 -3.68
N CYS A 78 3.15 -14.04 -4.20
CA CYS A 78 2.37 -13.08 -4.97
C CYS A 78 3.26 -12.38 -6.01
N ASP A 79 2.65 -11.68 -6.94
CA ASP A 79 3.35 -10.75 -7.81
C ASP A 79 3.62 -9.46 -7.02
N GLU A 80 4.86 -9.32 -6.51
CA GLU A 80 5.25 -8.22 -5.62
C GLU A 80 5.15 -6.86 -6.30
N LYS A 81 5.48 -6.78 -7.60
CA LYS A 81 5.34 -5.54 -8.38
C LYS A 81 3.88 -5.15 -8.49
N SER A 82 3.02 -6.05 -8.92
CA SER A 82 1.57 -5.78 -9.02
C SER A 82 0.93 -5.44 -7.67
N LEU A 83 1.37 -6.09 -6.58
CA LEU A 83 0.93 -5.76 -5.23
C LEU A 83 1.23 -4.29 -4.90
N ILE A 84 2.50 -3.85 -5.11
CA ILE A 84 2.93 -2.49 -4.79
C ILE A 84 2.25 -1.47 -5.72
N TYR A 85 2.24 -1.72 -7.04
CA TYR A 85 1.64 -0.81 -8.03
C TYR A 85 0.14 -0.64 -7.80
N GLY A 86 -0.58 -1.76 -7.65
CA GLY A 86 -2.01 -1.71 -7.36
C GLY A 86 -2.34 -0.99 -6.05
N ALA A 87 -1.52 -1.21 -5.01
CA ALA A 87 -1.70 -0.52 -3.74
C ALA A 87 -1.38 0.97 -3.82
N LEU A 88 -0.34 1.40 -4.55
CA LEU A 88 -0.06 2.82 -4.77
C LEU A 88 -1.21 3.51 -5.52
N LEU A 89 -1.88 2.81 -6.42
CA LEU A 89 -2.91 3.37 -7.29
C LEU A 89 -4.35 3.12 -6.82
N HIS A 90 -4.58 2.41 -5.71
CA HIS A 90 -5.93 2.03 -5.30
C HIS A 90 -6.85 3.23 -5.07
N ASP A 91 -6.29 4.35 -4.58
CA ASP A 91 -6.98 5.61 -4.30
C ASP A 91 -6.59 6.75 -5.25
N TYR A 92 -6.28 6.42 -6.51
CA TYR A 92 -5.90 7.40 -7.54
C TYR A 92 -7.12 8.12 -8.15
N PHE A 93 -8.00 8.66 -7.28
CA PHE A 93 -9.24 9.32 -7.70
C PHE A 93 -9.08 10.82 -8.06
N LEU A 94 -8.02 11.51 -7.60
CA LEU A 94 -7.59 12.87 -8.00
C LEU A 94 -8.62 13.97 -7.73
N TYR A 95 -9.32 13.93 -6.61
CA TYR A 95 -10.19 15.01 -6.13
C TYR A 95 -10.28 15.01 -4.60
N ASP A 96 -10.67 16.16 -4.03
CA ASP A 96 -10.93 16.24 -2.59
C ASP A 96 -12.39 15.82 -2.29
N TRP A 97 -12.56 14.65 -1.68
CA TRP A 97 -13.87 14.11 -1.35
C TRP A 97 -14.52 14.76 -0.14
N HIS A 98 -13.79 15.60 0.64
CA HIS A 98 -14.32 16.38 1.75
C HIS A 98 -15.05 17.64 1.26
N ILE A 99 -14.79 18.10 0.04
CA ILE A 99 -15.51 19.21 -0.57
C ILE A 99 -16.94 18.73 -0.89
N HIS A 100 -17.94 19.48 -0.38
CA HIS A 100 -19.35 19.14 -0.56
C HIS A 100 -19.79 19.37 -2.01
N ASP A 101 -19.64 18.34 -2.84
CA ASP A 101 -20.06 18.31 -4.24
C ASP A 101 -21.01 17.11 -4.49
N LYS A 102 -22.03 17.32 -5.33
CA LYS A 102 -22.99 16.25 -5.70
C LYS A 102 -22.31 15.07 -6.40
N SER A 103 -21.20 15.31 -7.13
CA SER A 103 -20.41 14.25 -7.79
C SER A 103 -19.71 13.32 -6.80
N HIS A 104 -19.38 13.82 -5.59
CA HIS A 104 -18.70 13.09 -4.52
C HIS A 104 -19.65 12.29 -3.61
N ARG A 105 -20.99 12.44 -3.80
CA ARG A 105 -21.96 11.63 -3.04
C ARG A 105 -21.68 10.15 -3.25
N LEU A 106 -21.71 9.40 -2.13
CA LEU A 106 -21.37 7.97 -2.09
C LEU A 106 -19.91 7.69 -2.52
N HIS A 107 -18.97 8.56 -2.12
CA HIS A 107 -17.53 8.42 -2.41
C HIS A 107 -17.06 7.00 -2.15
N GLY A 108 -17.32 6.42 -0.97
CA GLY A 108 -16.90 5.07 -0.62
C GLY A 108 -17.31 3.98 -1.62
N PHE A 109 -18.41 4.16 -2.36
CA PHE A 109 -18.85 3.21 -3.39
C PHE A 109 -18.31 3.53 -4.79
N LYS A 110 -18.02 4.79 -5.06
CA LYS A 110 -17.69 5.28 -6.42
C LYS A 110 -16.20 5.45 -6.67
N HIS A 111 -15.41 5.79 -5.62
CA HIS A 111 -13.99 6.12 -5.81
C HIS A 111 -13.17 4.97 -6.42
N PRO A 112 -13.42 3.66 -6.15
CA PRO A 112 -12.64 2.61 -6.80
C PRO A 112 -12.74 2.63 -8.32
N LYS A 113 -13.96 2.91 -8.84
CA LYS A 113 -14.18 3.06 -10.27
C LYS A 113 -13.49 4.30 -10.84
N THR A 114 -13.54 5.41 -10.10
CA THR A 114 -12.87 6.66 -10.50
C THR A 114 -11.36 6.50 -10.49
N ALA A 115 -10.80 5.90 -9.42
CA ALA A 115 -9.37 5.59 -9.32
C ALA A 115 -8.91 4.69 -10.47
N LEU A 116 -9.65 3.63 -10.77
CA LEU A 116 -9.35 2.74 -11.89
C LEU A 116 -9.37 3.47 -13.23
N ASN A 117 -10.41 4.28 -13.50
CA ASN A 117 -10.52 5.02 -14.74
C ASN A 117 -9.38 6.04 -14.92
N ASN A 118 -8.93 6.68 -13.83
CA ASN A 118 -7.80 7.60 -13.89
C ASN A 118 -6.48 6.83 -14.07
N ALA A 119 -6.29 5.72 -13.37
CA ALA A 119 -5.09 4.90 -13.47
C ALA A 119 -4.92 4.33 -14.91
N LEU A 120 -5.99 3.85 -15.54
CA LEU A 120 -5.97 3.36 -16.92
C LEU A 120 -5.62 4.41 -17.98
N LYS A 121 -5.73 5.71 -17.66
CA LYS A 121 -5.30 6.79 -18.59
C LYS A 121 -3.79 7.00 -18.57
N HIS A 122 -3.15 6.66 -17.46
CA HIS A 122 -1.76 7.04 -17.20
C HIS A 122 -0.83 5.83 -17.08
N TYR A 123 -1.37 4.63 -16.80
CA TYR A 123 -0.58 3.43 -16.54
C TYR A 123 -1.12 2.23 -17.32
N ASP A 124 -0.21 1.39 -17.80
CA ASP A 124 -0.55 0.07 -18.37
C ASP A 124 -0.74 -0.94 -17.23
N LEU A 125 -2.00 -1.18 -16.87
CA LEU A 125 -2.36 -2.00 -15.72
C LEU A 125 -2.66 -3.44 -16.14
N ASN A 126 -2.08 -4.39 -15.42
CA ASN A 126 -2.42 -5.79 -15.56
C ASN A 126 -3.70 -6.18 -14.76
N LYS A 127 -4.16 -7.43 -14.95
CA LYS A 127 -5.40 -7.92 -14.32
C LYS A 127 -5.38 -7.88 -12.79
N ARG A 128 -4.22 -8.08 -12.14
CA ARG A 128 -4.10 -8.03 -10.67
C ARG A 128 -4.22 -6.61 -10.15
N GLU A 129 -3.54 -5.67 -10.79
CA GLU A 129 -3.60 -4.25 -10.44
C GLU A 129 -5.02 -3.69 -10.62
N ILE A 130 -5.70 -4.06 -11.71
CA ILE A 130 -7.11 -3.72 -11.94
C ILE A 130 -8.00 -4.28 -10.83
N ASP A 131 -7.81 -5.55 -10.43
CA ASP A 131 -8.58 -6.18 -9.36
C ASP A 131 -8.33 -5.51 -8.01
N ILE A 132 -7.07 -5.14 -7.71
CA ILE A 132 -6.72 -4.40 -6.50
C ILE A 132 -7.50 -3.08 -6.47
N ILE A 133 -7.34 -2.23 -7.48
CA ILE A 133 -7.94 -0.90 -7.51
C ILE A 133 -9.47 -0.98 -7.46
N LYS A 134 -10.05 -1.91 -8.20
CA LYS A 134 -11.52 -2.04 -8.33
C LYS A 134 -12.19 -2.57 -7.07
N ASN A 135 -11.56 -3.51 -6.36
CA ASN A 135 -12.21 -4.33 -5.33
C ASN A 135 -11.66 -4.10 -3.92
N HIS A 136 -10.77 -3.11 -3.70
CA HIS A 136 -10.20 -2.85 -2.37
C HIS A 136 -11.25 -2.46 -1.32
N MET A 137 -12.40 -1.90 -1.73
CA MET A 137 -13.46 -1.48 -0.81
C MET A 137 -14.39 -2.60 -0.34
N PHE A 138 -14.12 -3.86 -0.67
CA PHE A 138 -14.87 -4.97 -0.09
C PHE A 138 -14.76 -4.95 1.47
N PRO A 139 -15.83 -5.20 2.25
CA PRO A 139 -17.19 -5.61 1.85
C PRO A 139 -18.17 -4.44 1.57
N LEU A 140 -17.74 -3.17 1.63
CA LEU A 140 -18.60 -2.04 1.30
C LEU A 140 -19.11 -2.14 -0.15
N THR A 141 -18.23 -2.50 -1.09
CA THR A 141 -18.60 -2.96 -2.42
C THR A 141 -18.80 -4.48 -2.38
N LEU A 142 -19.84 -5.01 -3.07
CA LEU A 142 -20.23 -6.41 -2.96
C LEU A 142 -19.30 -7.40 -3.68
N VAL A 143 -18.42 -6.90 -4.56
CA VAL A 143 -17.50 -7.74 -5.32
C VAL A 143 -16.23 -7.99 -4.49
N PRO A 144 -15.94 -9.24 -4.09
CA PRO A 144 -14.75 -9.54 -3.31
C PRO A 144 -13.48 -9.48 -4.18
N PRO A 145 -12.31 -9.25 -3.55
CA PRO A 145 -11.02 -9.38 -4.21
C PRO A 145 -10.80 -10.81 -4.75
N HIS A 146 -10.29 -10.96 -5.98
CA HIS A 146 -10.08 -12.26 -6.62
C HIS A 146 -8.63 -12.74 -6.51
N HIS A 147 -7.68 -11.83 -6.38
CA HIS A 147 -6.26 -12.15 -6.27
C HIS A 147 -5.75 -11.99 -4.84
N ARG A 148 -4.68 -12.74 -4.48
CA ARG A 148 -4.04 -12.64 -3.16
C ARG A 148 -3.54 -11.22 -2.88
N GLU A 149 -3.00 -10.58 -3.90
CA GLU A 149 -2.55 -9.19 -3.88
C GLU A 149 -3.70 -8.26 -3.49
N SER A 150 -4.86 -8.44 -4.10
CA SER A 150 -6.06 -7.64 -3.82
C SER A 150 -6.59 -7.85 -2.41
N ILE A 151 -6.54 -9.08 -1.89
CA ILE A 151 -6.92 -9.38 -0.50
C ILE A 151 -5.97 -8.65 0.47
N MET A 152 -4.66 -8.71 0.22
CA MET A 152 -3.66 -8.07 1.08
C MET A 152 -3.83 -6.55 1.09
N VAL A 153 -4.05 -5.94 -0.07
CA VAL A 153 -4.29 -4.48 -0.17
C VAL A 153 -5.60 -4.11 0.53
N CYS A 154 -6.68 -4.84 0.28
CA CYS A 154 -7.98 -4.62 0.93
C CYS A 154 -7.88 -4.65 2.47
N LEU A 155 -7.10 -5.57 3.05
CA LEU A 155 -6.87 -5.64 4.49
C LEU A 155 -5.97 -4.50 4.98
N SER A 156 -4.87 -4.24 4.28
CA SER A 156 -3.91 -3.19 4.66
C SER A 156 -4.53 -1.81 4.59
N ASP A 157 -5.36 -1.53 3.59
CA ASP A 157 -6.12 -0.29 3.47
C ASP A 157 -6.99 -0.06 4.71
N LYS A 158 -7.81 -1.04 5.11
CA LYS A 158 -8.68 -0.91 6.29
C LYS A 158 -7.91 -0.72 7.59
N ILE A 159 -6.78 -1.41 7.74
CA ILE A 159 -5.89 -1.25 8.89
C ILE A 159 -5.31 0.17 8.89
N CYS A 160 -4.74 0.65 7.78
CA CYS A 160 -4.17 1.99 7.66
C CYS A 160 -5.24 3.06 7.93
N SER A 161 -6.40 3.01 7.28
CA SER A 161 -7.50 3.95 7.46
C SER A 161 -7.99 4.02 8.91
N SER A 162 -8.07 2.86 9.59
CA SER A 162 -8.44 2.81 11.01
C SER A 162 -7.41 3.52 11.87
N PHE A 163 -6.14 3.24 11.66
CA PHE A 163 -5.07 3.87 12.44
C PHE A 163 -4.94 5.37 12.17
N GLU A 164 -5.07 5.80 10.92
CA GLU A 164 -5.03 7.21 10.52
C GLU A 164 -6.16 8.01 11.17
N THR A 165 -7.35 7.41 11.26
CA THR A 165 -8.51 8.06 11.89
C THR A 165 -8.33 8.24 13.41
N PHE A 166 -7.70 7.26 14.11
CA PHE A 166 -7.68 7.25 15.58
C PHE A 166 -6.36 7.72 16.20
N ILE A 167 -5.22 7.63 15.51
CA ILE A 167 -3.90 7.84 16.11
C ILE A 167 -3.17 9.07 15.53
N GLY A 168 -3.38 9.42 14.25
CA GLY A 168 -2.69 10.52 13.56
C GLY A 168 -1.15 10.36 13.49
N ASN A 169 -0.48 11.13 12.64
CA ASN A 169 1.00 11.25 12.54
C ASN A 169 1.82 9.94 12.47
N MET A 170 1.22 8.85 11.99
CA MET A 170 1.81 7.50 12.07
C MET A 170 3.02 7.26 11.16
N TYR A 171 3.12 7.99 10.06
CA TYR A 171 4.07 7.63 8.98
C TYR A 171 5.38 8.41 9.02
N LYS A 172 5.74 9.02 10.15
CA LYS A 172 6.98 9.82 10.28
C LYS A 172 8.23 9.04 9.84
N ASN A 173 8.37 7.80 10.31
CA ASN A 173 9.50 6.95 9.95
C ASN A 173 9.45 6.48 8.49
N LEU A 174 8.24 6.22 7.95
CA LEU A 174 8.07 5.84 6.57
C LEU A 174 8.40 7.01 5.64
N LYS A 175 7.95 8.21 6.00
CA LYS A 175 8.29 9.45 5.31
C LYS A 175 9.81 9.63 5.22
N GLN A 176 10.54 9.50 6.31
CA GLN A 176 12.00 9.66 6.36
C GLN A 176 12.78 8.63 5.52
N ASN A 177 12.25 7.42 5.36
CA ASN A 177 12.91 6.32 4.64
C ASN A 177 12.44 6.18 3.18
N SER A 178 11.50 7.01 2.73
CA SER A 178 11.01 6.96 1.36
C SER A 178 11.92 7.78 0.42
N SER A 179 12.07 7.29 -0.82
CA SER A 179 12.85 7.97 -1.86
C SER A 179 12.34 9.37 -2.20
N LEU A 180 11.08 9.67 -1.88
CA LEU A 180 10.47 11.00 -2.08
C LEU A 180 11.06 12.08 -1.16
N TYR A 181 11.56 11.70 0.03
CA TYR A 181 12.15 12.64 0.98
C TYR A 181 13.65 12.87 0.73
N THR A 182 14.36 11.85 0.24
CA THR A 182 15.80 11.95 -0.03
C THR A 182 16.10 12.91 -1.19
N ASN A 183 15.19 13.04 -2.16
CA ASN A 183 15.38 13.96 -3.30
C ASN A 183 15.11 15.43 -2.94
N LYS A 184 14.27 15.74 -1.94
CA LYS A 184 14.02 17.13 -1.49
C LYS A 184 15.19 17.75 -0.69
N SER A 185 16.08 16.92 -0.14
CA SER A 185 17.25 17.39 0.64
C SER A 185 18.48 17.67 -0.24
N THR A 186 18.44 17.38 -1.54
CA THR A 186 19.54 17.64 -2.49
C THR A 186 19.29 18.84 -3.41
N GLU A 187 18.11 19.48 -3.32
CA GLU A 187 17.76 20.68 -4.12
C GLU A 187 17.77 22.00 -3.32
N ASN A 188 18.36 22.03 -2.11
CA ASN A 188 18.58 23.24 -1.30
C ASN A 188 20.05 23.59 -1.19
#